data_bf5b15e89ad35295efc7884606558de6
#
_entry.id   bf5b15e89ad35295efc7884606558de6
#
_cell.length_a   1.000
_cell.length_b   1.000
_cell.length_c   1.000
_cell.angle_alpha   90.00
_cell.angle_beta   90.00
_cell.angle_gamma   90.00
#
_symmetry.space_group_name_H-M   'P 1'
#
loop_
_entity.id
_entity.type
_entity.pdbx_description
1 polymer ?
#
loop_
_entity_poly.entity_id
_entity_poly.type
_entity_poly.pdbx_seq_one_letter_code
_entity_poly.pdbx_strand_id
1 'polypeptide(L)'
;MGTIIDVFGREILDSRGNPTVEVEVVLDDYATGRAAVPSGASTGAFEAVELRDGDSERYLGKGTLKAVAHVNEEIADALIGMEADDQRGIDAIMLELDGTENKGNFGANAILGASLAVAKAAAESAELPLYKYVGGANANMLPTPMMNILNGGEHADNNVDFQEFMIMPVGATSFAEALRWCAEIYHTLKKVLHEAGLGGGVGDEGGFAPNFTTNEEPLKYIVEACEKAGYKPGSDIMFAMDPASTEFYNAETGKYVLAGEGRELTSAEMVDYWEALVQKYPIISIEDGMAEEDWDGWKALTDRIVDKGQLVGDDLFVTNPKRLAKGIELGCANAILVKVNQIGSLTEALEAVQMAKQAGYACIMSHRSGETEDVTIADLAVATNAGQIKTGAPCRSDRVAKYNQLLRIEEQLGDSGQYAGMKAFYNINR
;
A
#
# COMPACT_ATOMS: atom_id res chain seq x y z
N MET A 1 21.52 20.87 10.69
CA MET A 1 20.58 19.88 11.19
C MET A 1 21.22 19.12 12.34
N GLY A 2 20.40 18.44 13.16
CA GLY A 2 20.93 17.79 14.35
C GLY A 2 21.66 16.49 14.06
N THR A 3 22.62 16.18 14.94
CA THR A 3 23.37 14.92 14.97
C THR A 3 22.58 13.90 15.79
N ILE A 4 22.53 12.63 15.39
CA ILE A 4 21.84 11.56 16.10
C ILE A 4 22.56 11.29 17.44
N ILE A 5 21.84 11.37 18.56
CA ILE A 5 22.39 11.11 19.91
C ILE A 5 21.79 9.88 20.58
N ASP A 6 20.61 9.43 20.11
CA ASP A 6 19.98 8.22 20.63
C ASP A 6 19.11 7.55 19.56
N VAL A 7 19.09 6.22 19.56
CA VAL A 7 18.22 5.38 18.71
C VAL A 7 17.67 4.27 19.59
N PHE A 8 16.34 4.20 19.70
CA PHE A 8 15.67 3.27 20.60
C PHE A 8 14.52 2.52 19.91
N GLY A 9 14.58 1.19 19.91
CA GLY A 9 13.54 0.31 19.41
C GLY A 9 12.69 -0.28 20.53
N ARG A 10 11.41 -0.49 20.24
CA ARG A 10 10.48 -1.21 21.13
C ARG A 10 9.52 -2.09 20.33
N GLU A 11 8.98 -3.10 21.00
CA GLU A 11 7.90 -3.91 20.45
C GLU A 11 6.56 -3.27 20.81
N ILE A 12 5.69 -3.09 19.81
CA ILE A 12 4.32 -2.62 19.96
C ILE A 12 3.35 -3.61 19.28
N LEU A 13 2.06 -3.37 19.33
CA LEU A 13 1.06 -4.19 18.62
C LEU A 13 0.56 -3.48 17.36
N ASP A 14 0.36 -4.27 16.29
CA ASP A 14 -0.31 -3.85 15.07
C ASP A 14 -1.84 -3.94 15.19
N SER A 15 -2.57 -3.54 14.14
CA SER A 15 -4.03 -3.55 14.07
C SER A 15 -4.68 -4.94 14.17
N ARG A 16 -3.88 -6.00 14.02
CA ARG A 16 -4.30 -7.40 14.18
C ARG A 16 -3.94 -7.98 15.56
N GLY A 17 -3.29 -7.17 16.43
CA GLY A 17 -2.81 -7.59 17.73
C GLY A 17 -1.53 -8.43 17.67
N ASN A 18 -0.81 -8.42 16.54
CA ASN A 18 0.50 -9.04 16.41
C ASN A 18 1.61 -8.04 16.78
N PRO A 19 2.73 -8.50 17.35
CA PRO A 19 3.88 -7.63 17.59
C PRO A 19 4.45 -7.03 16.31
N THR A 20 4.90 -5.78 16.39
CA THR A 20 5.71 -5.10 15.39
C THR A 20 6.73 -4.19 16.05
N VAL A 21 7.61 -3.59 15.24
CA VAL A 21 8.72 -2.73 15.71
C VAL A 21 8.32 -1.27 15.61
N GLU A 22 8.58 -0.50 16.66
CA GLU A 22 8.59 0.96 16.67
C GLU A 22 9.98 1.45 17.04
N VAL A 23 10.49 2.42 16.29
CA VAL A 23 11.80 3.05 16.53
C VAL A 23 11.63 4.54 16.81
N GLU A 24 12.40 5.03 17.74
CA GLU A 24 12.50 6.45 18.09
C GLU A 24 13.95 6.92 17.98
N VAL A 25 14.15 8.08 17.37
CA VAL A 25 15.46 8.70 17.18
C VAL A 25 15.42 10.08 17.81
N VAL A 26 16.50 10.43 18.53
CA VAL A 26 16.67 11.73 19.18
C VAL A 26 17.92 12.42 18.63
N LEU A 27 17.82 13.71 18.32
CA LEU A 27 18.92 14.55 17.84
C LEU A 27 19.48 15.45 18.96
N ASP A 28 20.68 15.99 18.76
CA ASP A 28 21.37 16.87 19.73
C ASP A 28 20.67 18.24 19.93
N ASP A 29 19.79 18.64 19.01
CA ASP A 29 18.91 19.80 19.13
C ASP A 29 17.53 19.46 19.76
N TYR A 30 17.38 18.24 20.30
CA TYR A 30 16.18 17.66 20.90
C TYR A 30 15.02 17.38 19.94
N ALA A 31 15.21 17.51 18.62
CA ALA A 31 14.25 17.00 17.66
C ALA A 31 14.14 15.48 17.76
N THR A 32 12.94 14.95 17.59
CA THR A 32 12.66 13.53 17.73
C THR A 32 11.90 12.99 16.52
N GLY A 33 12.13 11.74 16.17
CA GLY A 33 11.36 11.04 15.15
C GLY A 33 10.95 9.67 15.63
N ARG A 34 9.69 9.31 15.43
CA ARG A 34 9.17 8.00 15.80
C ARG A 34 8.42 7.36 14.63
N ALA A 35 8.74 6.12 14.32
CA ALA A 35 8.13 5.36 13.25
C ALA A 35 7.77 3.96 13.70
N ALA A 36 6.57 3.51 13.38
CA ALA A 36 6.10 2.16 13.58
C ALA A 36 5.99 1.43 12.23
N VAL A 37 6.48 0.18 12.19
CA VAL A 37 6.58 -0.58 10.94
C VAL A 37 5.31 -1.43 10.74
N PRO A 38 4.68 -1.39 9.54
CA PRO A 38 3.55 -2.24 9.22
C PRO A 38 3.99 -3.68 8.90
N SER A 39 3.03 -4.62 8.87
CA SER A 39 3.24 -6.05 8.62
C SER A 39 2.20 -6.62 7.67
N GLY A 40 2.60 -7.43 6.69
CA GLY A 40 1.69 -8.08 5.75
C GLY A 40 1.00 -9.33 6.31
N ALA A 41 -0.17 -9.70 5.76
CA ALA A 41 -0.79 -11.02 5.93
C ALA A 41 -0.38 -11.94 4.78
N SER A 42 -0.69 -11.55 3.54
CA SER A 42 -0.08 -12.10 2.34
C SER A 42 1.26 -11.40 2.08
N THR A 43 2.27 -12.14 1.66
CA THR A 43 3.61 -11.59 1.37
C THR A 43 4.11 -12.16 0.06
N GLY A 44 4.52 -11.30 -0.86
CA GLY A 44 5.19 -11.70 -2.09
C GLY A 44 6.49 -12.47 -1.78
N ALA A 45 6.79 -13.49 -2.56
CA ALA A 45 7.94 -14.37 -2.31
C ALA A 45 9.30 -13.63 -2.33
N PHE A 46 9.34 -12.44 -2.89
CA PHE A 46 10.55 -11.63 -3.07
C PHE A 46 10.62 -10.41 -2.15
N GLU A 47 9.74 -10.30 -1.16
CA GLU A 47 9.81 -9.24 -0.14
C GLU A 47 11.06 -9.36 0.74
N ALA A 48 11.53 -8.23 1.25
CA ALA A 48 12.54 -8.23 2.30
C ALA A 48 12.02 -8.89 3.58
N VAL A 49 12.92 -9.53 4.32
CA VAL A 49 12.55 -10.36 5.49
C VAL A 49 12.03 -9.51 6.64
N GLU A 50 10.82 -9.78 7.08
CA GLU A 50 10.33 -9.33 8.38
C GLU A 50 10.87 -10.29 9.45
N LEU A 51 11.82 -9.82 10.28
CA LEU A 51 12.45 -10.66 11.29
C LEU A 51 11.50 -10.94 12.45
N ARG A 52 11.17 -12.20 12.67
CA ARG A 52 10.36 -12.72 13.76
C ARG A 52 11.18 -13.59 14.70
N ASP A 53 10.83 -13.62 15.99
CA ASP A 53 11.58 -14.37 17.01
C ASP A 53 11.49 -15.89 16.79
N GLY A 54 10.35 -16.39 16.29
CA GLY A 54 10.11 -17.82 16.09
C GLY A 54 9.89 -18.59 17.40
N ASP A 55 9.79 -17.92 18.54
CA ASP A 55 9.53 -18.50 19.85
C ASP A 55 8.03 -18.77 20.01
N SER A 56 7.61 -20.02 19.92
CA SER A 56 6.20 -20.42 20.03
C SER A 56 5.57 -20.10 21.38
N GLU A 57 6.37 -19.97 22.46
CA GLU A 57 5.88 -19.64 23.81
C GLU A 57 5.52 -18.16 23.96
N ARG A 58 5.94 -17.32 22.98
CA ARG A 58 5.72 -15.89 22.99
C ARG A 58 5.07 -15.42 21.69
N TYR A 59 3.86 -14.83 21.78
CA TYR A 59 3.08 -14.37 20.62
C TYR A 59 2.95 -15.41 19.49
N LEU A 60 2.91 -16.69 19.84
CA LEU A 60 2.79 -17.81 18.89
C LEU A 60 3.88 -17.79 17.80
N GLY A 61 5.10 -17.39 18.18
CA GLY A 61 6.24 -17.28 17.27
C GLY A 61 6.39 -15.93 16.56
N LYS A 62 5.43 -15.01 16.71
CA LYS A 62 5.38 -13.73 16.00
C LYS A 62 6.08 -12.57 16.72
N GLY A 63 6.76 -12.80 17.85
CA GLY A 63 7.53 -11.78 18.57
C GLY A 63 8.55 -11.08 17.67
N THR A 64 8.98 -9.85 18.03
CA THR A 64 9.93 -9.03 17.26
C THR A 64 11.10 -8.55 18.10
N LEU A 65 11.37 -9.18 19.25
CA LEU A 65 12.45 -8.75 20.15
C LEU A 65 13.85 -8.89 19.54
N LYS A 66 14.06 -9.83 18.60
CA LYS A 66 15.34 -9.92 17.86
C LYS A 66 15.56 -8.68 17.01
N ALA A 67 14.54 -8.24 16.24
CA ALA A 67 14.62 -7.01 15.47
C ALA A 67 14.80 -5.78 16.37
N VAL A 68 14.11 -5.73 17.50
CA VAL A 68 14.28 -4.67 18.52
C VAL A 68 15.70 -4.66 19.09
N ALA A 69 16.30 -5.83 19.35
CA ALA A 69 17.69 -5.92 19.82
C ALA A 69 18.65 -5.34 18.79
N HIS A 70 18.52 -5.69 17.50
CA HIS A 70 19.34 -5.11 16.44
C HIS A 70 19.20 -3.58 16.32
N VAL A 71 17.99 -3.02 16.57
CA VAL A 71 17.83 -1.56 16.63
C VAL A 71 18.61 -0.97 17.79
N ASN A 72 18.51 -1.59 18.98
CA ASN A 72 19.09 -1.05 20.22
C ASN A 72 20.60 -1.28 20.37
N GLU A 73 21.15 -2.17 19.57
CA GLU A 73 22.58 -2.56 19.60
C GLU A 73 23.27 -2.10 18.30
N GLU A 74 23.34 -2.94 17.28
CA GLU A 74 24.18 -2.69 16.11
C GLU A 74 23.75 -1.44 15.30
N ILE A 75 22.43 -1.21 15.13
CA ILE A 75 21.94 -0.05 14.38
C ILE A 75 22.17 1.23 15.18
N ALA A 76 21.85 1.24 16.48
CA ALA A 76 22.12 2.41 17.34
C ALA A 76 23.60 2.77 17.36
N ASP A 77 24.49 1.78 17.58
CA ASP A 77 25.94 2.01 17.60
C ASP A 77 26.47 2.59 16.28
N ALA A 78 25.89 2.21 15.15
CA ALA A 78 26.30 2.70 13.83
C ALA A 78 25.76 4.10 13.51
N LEU A 79 24.57 4.44 13.98
CA LEU A 79 23.92 5.70 13.61
C LEU A 79 24.21 6.86 14.58
N ILE A 80 24.51 6.59 15.85
CA ILE A 80 24.86 7.63 16.83
C ILE A 80 26.10 8.37 16.37
N GLY A 81 26.00 9.71 16.28
CA GLY A 81 27.05 10.60 15.78
C GLY A 81 26.96 10.94 14.30
N MET A 82 26.03 10.34 13.54
CA MET A 82 25.75 10.72 12.16
C MET A 82 24.85 11.95 12.08
N GLU A 83 24.98 12.72 11.00
CA GLU A 83 24.09 13.82 10.67
C GLU A 83 22.75 13.26 10.16
N ALA A 84 21.62 13.66 10.76
CA ALA A 84 20.30 13.11 10.48
C ALA A 84 19.77 13.44 9.06
N ASP A 85 20.34 14.42 8.37
CA ASP A 85 19.98 14.77 6.98
C ASP A 85 20.70 13.96 5.92
N ASP A 86 21.69 13.14 6.30
CA ASP A 86 22.31 12.18 5.37
C ASP A 86 21.52 10.86 5.30
N GLN A 87 20.25 10.94 4.92
CA GLN A 87 19.36 9.76 4.82
C GLN A 87 19.98 8.63 3.99
N ARG A 88 20.64 8.95 2.87
CA ARG A 88 21.24 7.93 2.00
C ARG A 88 22.44 7.25 2.65
N GLY A 89 23.28 8.00 3.36
CA GLY A 89 24.38 7.44 4.13
C GLY A 89 23.91 6.56 5.28
N ILE A 90 22.86 7.00 5.98
CA ILE A 90 22.24 6.24 7.07
C ILE A 90 21.66 4.91 6.57
N ASP A 91 20.86 4.93 5.52
CA ASP A 91 20.29 3.72 4.95
C ASP A 91 21.39 2.80 4.40
N ALA A 92 22.41 3.34 3.73
CA ALA A 92 23.54 2.56 3.19
C ALA A 92 24.32 1.84 4.27
N ILE A 93 24.61 2.48 5.42
CA ILE A 93 25.31 1.85 6.55
C ILE A 93 24.50 0.68 7.11
N MET A 94 23.19 0.85 7.31
CA MET A 94 22.33 -0.24 7.82
C MET A 94 22.29 -1.42 6.85
N LEU A 95 22.23 -1.16 5.53
CA LEU A 95 22.25 -2.20 4.50
C LEU A 95 23.61 -2.92 4.43
N GLU A 96 24.71 -2.20 4.58
CA GLU A 96 26.06 -2.78 4.61
C GLU A 96 26.27 -3.68 5.83
N LEU A 97 25.75 -3.26 7.00
CA LEU A 97 25.82 -4.05 8.24
C LEU A 97 24.97 -5.30 8.19
N ASP A 98 23.77 -5.24 7.61
CA ASP A 98 22.94 -6.43 7.37
C ASP A 98 23.66 -7.39 6.41
N GLY A 99 24.24 -6.88 5.32
CA GLY A 99 25.06 -7.62 4.38
C GLY A 99 24.33 -8.66 3.54
N THR A 100 22.98 -8.75 3.63
CA THR A 100 22.16 -9.68 2.84
C THR A 100 21.28 -8.92 1.85
N GLU A 101 20.95 -9.55 0.72
CA GLU A 101 20.13 -8.91 -0.32
C GLU A 101 18.69 -8.64 0.17
N ASN A 102 18.16 -9.52 1.02
CA ASN A 102 16.78 -9.46 1.52
C ASN A 102 16.66 -9.00 2.98
N LYS A 103 17.71 -8.40 3.54
CA LYS A 103 17.74 -7.90 4.94
C LYS A 103 17.47 -9.00 5.97
N GLY A 104 17.99 -10.20 5.69
CA GLY A 104 17.70 -11.41 6.49
C GLY A 104 18.38 -11.44 7.85
N ASN A 105 19.42 -10.64 8.09
CA ASN A 105 20.16 -10.62 9.36
C ASN A 105 19.47 -9.71 10.39
N PHE A 106 19.19 -8.44 10.06
CA PHE A 106 18.57 -7.49 10.97
C PHE A 106 17.05 -7.46 10.87
N GLY A 107 16.52 -7.81 9.70
CA GLY A 107 15.12 -7.67 9.34
C GLY A 107 14.80 -6.30 8.73
N ALA A 108 14.00 -6.31 7.67
CA ALA A 108 13.47 -5.09 7.08
C ALA A 108 12.68 -4.23 8.08
N ASN A 109 12.04 -4.84 9.07
CA ASN A 109 11.32 -4.14 10.13
C ASN A 109 12.25 -3.31 11.04
N ALA A 110 13.42 -3.81 11.41
CA ALA A 110 14.41 -3.05 12.17
C ALA A 110 14.98 -1.89 11.36
N ILE A 111 15.44 -2.17 10.12
CA ILE A 111 16.06 -1.19 9.23
C ILE A 111 15.06 -0.09 8.86
N LEU A 112 13.84 -0.43 8.44
CA LEU A 112 12.82 0.54 8.06
C LEU A 112 12.40 1.41 9.24
N GLY A 113 12.22 0.83 10.43
CA GLY A 113 11.87 1.58 11.63
C GLY A 113 12.88 2.70 11.90
N ALA A 114 14.18 2.39 11.86
CA ALA A 114 15.26 3.36 12.04
C ALA A 114 15.31 4.39 10.89
N SER A 115 15.24 3.92 9.63
CA SER A 115 15.23 4.78 8.44
C SER A 115 14.14 5.85 8.47
N LEU A 116 12.90 5.47 8.78
CA LEU A 116 11.77 6.39 8.85
C LEU A 116 11.82 7.29 10.11
N ALA A 117 12.28 6.77 11.24
CA ALA A 117 12.43 7.56 12.46
C ALA A 117 13.47 8.67 12.27
N VAL A 118 14.61 8.38 11.62
CA VAL A 118 15.62 9.40 11.27
C VAL A 118 15.03 10.46 10.34
N ALA A 119 14.32 10.07 9.27
CA ALA A 119 13.69 11.04 8.37
C ALA A 119 12.71 11.97 9.09
N LYS A 120 11.94 11.46 10.07
CA LYS A 120 11.04 12.27 10.89
C LYS A 120 11.78 13.20 11.84
N ALA A 121 12.85 12.71 12.50
CA ALA A 121 13.68 13.54 13.38
C ALA A 121 14.36 14.68 12.59
N ALA A 122 14.89 14.37 11.41
CA ALA A 122 15.49 15.37 10.53
C ALA A 122 14.45 16.40 10.03
N ALA A 123 13.23 15.98 9.73
CA ALA A 123 12.14 16.87 9.36
C ALA A 123 11.78 17.83 10.51
N GLU A 124 11.68 17.32 11.75
CA GLU A 124 11.43 18.12 12.95
C GLU A 124 12.57 19.11 13.20
N SER A 125 13.83 18.68 13.14
CA SER A 125 15.02 19.53 13.25
C SER A 125 15.03 20.66 12.20
N ALA A 126 14.52 20.38 10.99
CA ALA A 126 14.39 21.37 9.93
C ALA A 126 13.14 22.27 10.07
N GLU A 127 12.30 22.06 11.09
CA GLU A 127 11.01 22.73 11.28
C GLU A 127 10.07 22.56 10.05
N LEU A 128 10.14 21.40 9.37
CA LEU A 128 9.33 21.08 8.21
C LEU A 128 8.41 19.87 8.49
N PRO A 129 7.18 19.85 7.98
CA PRO A 129 6.41 18.61 7.95
C PRO A 129 7.10 17.60 7.05
N LEU A 130 6.94 16.30 7.36
CA LEU A 130 7.68 15.22 6.70
C LEU A 130 7.50 15.25 5.17
N TYR A 131 6.28 15.50 4.68
CA TYR A 131 6.05 15.55 3.22
C TYR A 131 6.85 16.65 2.51
N LYS A 132 7.08 17.79 3.17
CA LYS A 132 7.92 18.87 2.62
C LYS A 132 9.41 18.58 2.75
N TYR A 133 9.82 17.96 3.85
CA TYR A 133 11.21 17.56 4.06
C TYR A 133 11.66 16.56 2.98
N VAL A 134 10.88 15.51 2.76
CA VAL A 134 11.21 14.47 1.77
C VAL A 134 10.98 14.94 0.32
N GLY A 135 9.87 15.65 0.07
CA GLY A 135 9.44 15.98 -1.30
C GLY A 135 9.86 17.36 -1.80
N GLY A 136 10.38 18.21 -0.89
CA GLY A 136 10.82 19.57 -1.23
C GLY A 136 9.66 20.50 -1.60
N ALA A 137 10.01 21.58 -2.30
CA ALA A 137 9.08 22.67 -2.64
C ALA A 137 7.94 22.26 -3.58
N ASN A 138 8.10 21.16 -4.32
CA ASN A 138 7.12 20.67 -5.29
C ASN A 138 6.13 19.63 -4.73
N ALA A 139 6.22 19.29 -3.44
CA ALA A 139 5.32 18.35 -2.78
C ALA A 139 3.98 19.04 -2.48
N ASN A 140 3.01 18.92 -3.39
CA ASN A 140 1.71 19.60 -3.26
C ASN A 140 0.52 18.83 -3.82
N MET A 141 0.73 17.60 -4.32
CA MET A 141 -0.35 16.78 -4.87
C MET A 141 -0.96 15.88 -3.79
N LEU A 142 -2.25 16.10 -3.51
CA LEU A 142 -3.04 15.22 -2.65
C LEU A 142 -3.51 14.01 -3.47
N PRO A 143 -3.27 12.79 -2.98
CA PRO A 143 -3.53 11.58 -3.74
C PRO A 143 -5.03 11.26 -3.85
N THR A 144 -5.44 10.66 -4.96
CA THR A 144 -6.74 10.01 -5.10
C THR A 144 -6.73 8.71 -4.27
N PRO A 145 -7.63 8.56 -3.27
CA PRO A 145 -7.67 7.35 -2.47
C PRO A 145 -8.29 6.18 -3.23
N MET A 146 -7.72 4.99 -3.06
CA MET A 146 -8.26 3.70 -3.43
C MET A 146 -8.84 3.08 -2.15
N MET A 147 -10.14 3.26 -1.90
CA MET A 147 -10.76 2.83 -0.64
C MET A 147 -11.35 1.44 -0.77
N ASN A 148 -10.75 0.47 -0.10
CA ASN A 148 -11.21 -0.91 -0.06
C ASN A 148 -12.48 -1.03 0.81
N ILE A 149 -13.64 -1.22 0.19
CA ILE A 149 -14.95 -1.23 0.88
C ILE A 149 -15.63 -2.61 0.91
N LEU A 150 -15.14 -3.59 0.12
CA LEU A 150 -15.52 -5.00 0.19
C LEU A 150 -14.29 -5.88 0.12
N ASN A 151 -14.22 -6.87 1.01
CA ASN A 151 -13.10 -7.78 1.15
C ASN A 151 -13.48 -9.23 0.83
N GLY A 152 -12.54 -9.96 0.26
CA GLY A 152 -12.53 -11.41 0.10
C GLY A 152 -11.11 -11.96 0.25
N GLY A 153 -10.80 -13.12 -0.33
CA GLY A 153 -9.49 -13.74 -0.27
C GLY A 153 -8.93 -13.83 1.15
N GLU A 154 -7.64 -13.61 1.31
CA GLU A 154 -6.95 -13.63 2.62
C GLU A 154 -7.38 -12.51 3.58
N HIS A 155 -8.09 -11.48 3.11
CA HIS A 155 -8.56 -10.36 3.93
C HIS A 155 -9.92 -10.61 4.61
N ALA A 156 -10.59 -11.73 4.32
CA ALA A 156 -11.91 -12.03 4.85
C ALA A 156 -12.18 -13.55 4.92
N ASP A 157 -12.84 -13.99 5.98
CA ASP A 157 -13.33 -15.37 6.10
C ASP A 157 -14.70 -15.49 5.38
N ASN A 158 -14.64 -15.53 4.04
CA ASN A 158 -15.80 -15.68 3.17
C ASN A 158 -15.44 -16.50 1.91
N ASN A 159 -16.36 -16.60 0.94
CA ASN A 159 -16.20 -17.41 -0.27
C ASN A 159 -15.84 -16.61 -1.53
N VAL A 160 -15.41 -15.38 -1.39
CA VAL A 160 -14.97 -14.53 -2.52
C VAL A 160 -13.49 -14.76 -2.76
N ASP A 161 -13.11 -15.14 -3.99
CA ASP A 161 -11.70 -15.40 -4.31
C ASP A 161 -10.88 -14.11 -4.40
N PHE A 162 -11.47 -13.00 -4.87
CA PHE A 162 -10.79 -11.72 -5.03
C PHE A 162 -10.70 -10.96 -3.71
N GLN A 163 -9.52 -10.43 -3.42
CA GLN A 163 -9.17 -9.92 -2.10
C GLN A 163 -9.77 -8.55 -1.79
N GLU A 164 -9.82 -7.62 -2.78
CA GLU A 164 -10.24 -6.24 -2.54
C GLU A 164 -11.07 -5.66 -3.69
N PHE A 165 -12.11 -4.92 -3.29
CA PHE A 165 -12.95 -4.15 -4.19
C PHE A 165 -13.00 -2.70 -3.69
N MET A 166 -12.46 -1.79 -4.50
CA MET A 166 -12.17 -0.42 -4.11
C MET A 166 -12.97 0.59 -4.92
N ILE A 167 -13.28 1.73 -4.28
CA ILE A 167 -13.83 2.92 -4.92
C ILE A 167 -12.77 4.03 -4.98
N MET A 168 -12.79 4.80 -6.06
CA MET A 168 -11.88 5.92 -6.31
C MET A 168 -12.67 7.17 -6.69
N PRO A 169 -12.70 8.22 -5.85
CA PRO A 169 -13.50 9.44 -6.05
C PRO A 169 -12.81 10.42 -7.02
N VAL A 170 -12.64 9.99 -8.28
CA VAL A 170 -11.88 10.72 -9.30
C VAL A 170 -12.51 12.04 -9.73
N GLY A 171 -13.83 12.19 -9.53
CA GLY A 171 -14.59 13.40 -9.89
C GLY A 171 -14.61 14.48 -8.80
N ALA A 172 -14.11 14.20 -7.59
CA ALA A 172 -14.04 15.17 -6.51
C ALA A 172 -13.05 16.31 -6.83
N THR A 173 -13.28 17.48 -6.23
CA THR A 173 -12.49 18.69 -6.47
C THR A 173 -11.43 18.96 -5.39
N SER A 174 -11.52 18.26 -4.25
CA SER A 174 -10.60 18.33 -3.12
C SER A 174 -10.47 16.97 -2.45
N PHE A 175 -9.44 16.78 -1.62
CA PHE A 175 -9.29 15.55 -0.85
C PHE A 175 -10.40 15.42 0.21
N ALA A 176 -10.74 16.52 0.87
CA ALA A 176 -11.84 16.52 1.85
C ALA A 176 -13.19 16.12 1.23
N GLU A 177 -13.49 16.59 0.01
CA GLU A 177 -14.69 16.17 -0.72
C GLU A 177 -14.60 14.69 -1.12
N ALA A 178 -13.47 14.24 -1.60
CA ALA A 178 -13.21 12.84 -1.95
C ALA A 178 -13.46 11.90 -0.76
N LEU A 179 -12.90 12.24 0.40
CA LEU A 179 -13.10 11.46 1.64
C LEU A 179 -14.57 11.42 2.07
N ARG A 180 -15.29 12.55 1.99
CA ARG A 180 -16.72 12.63 2.28
C ARG A 180 -17.52 11.69 1.36
N TRP A 181 -17.32 11.75 0.05
CA TRP A 181 -18.01 10.88 -0.91
C TRP A 181 -17.82 9.40 -0.59
N CYS A 182 -16.58 8.99 -0.32
CA CYS A 182 -16.27 7.61 0.01
C CYS A 182 -16.95 7.18 1.34
N ALA A 183 -16.96 8.04 2.36
CA ALA A 183 -17.64 7.73 3.63
C ALA A 183 -19.17 7.59 3.44
N GLU A 184 -19.79 8.45 2.65
CA GLU A 184 -21.23 8.39 2.33
C GLU A 184 -21.56 7.10 1.55
N ILE A 185 -20.75 6.72 0.57
CA ILE A 185 -20.90 5.46 -0.18
C ILE A 185 -20.71 4.25 0.75
N TYR A 186 -19.69 4.27 1.60
CA TYR A 186 -19.42 3.17 2.55
C TYR A 186 -20.60 2.94 3.51
N HIS A 187 -21.18 4.01 4.07
CA HIS A 187 -22.35 3.89 4.93
C HIS A 187 -23.62 3.49 4.16
N THR A 188 -23.74 3.88 2.90
CA THR A 188 -24.83 3.46 2.03
C THR A 188 -24.69 1.98 1.67
N LEU A 189 -23.46 1.51 1.35
CA LEU A 189 -23.18 0.10 1.10
C LEU A 189 -23.58 -0.77 2.29
N LYS A 190 -23.28 -0.33 3.53
CA LYS A 190 -23.71 -1.05 4.75
C LYS A 190 -25.22 -1.28 4.77
N LYS A 191 -26.03 -0.27 4.37
CA LYS A 191 -27.49 -0.38 4.32
C LYS A 191 -27.94 -1.32 3.20
N VAL A 192 -27.34 -1.20 2.02
CA VAL A 192 -27.63 -2.06 0.86
C VAL A 192 -27.37 -3.54 1.19
N LEU A 193 -26.21 -3.85 1.80
CA LEU A 193 -25.88 -5.21 2.23
C LEU A 193 -26.87 -5.74 3.28
N HIS A 194 -27.23 -4.91 4.26
CA HIS A 194 -28.22 -5.29 5.28
C HIS A 194 -29.61 -5.56 4.69
N GLU A 195 -30.07 -4.73 3.75
CA GLU A 195 -31.34 -4.91 3.04
C GLU A 195 -31.36 -6.22 2.22
N ALA A 196 -30.21 -6.63 1.69
CA ALA A 196 -30.02 -7.90 0.99
C ALA A 196 -29.87 -9.12 1.94
N GLY A 197 -29.88 -8.91 3.26
CA GLY A 197 -29.69 -9.97 4.25
C GLY A 197 -28.23 -10.44 4.38
N LEU A 198 -27.28 -9.63 3.90
CA LEU A 198 -25.84 -9.92 3.96
C LEU A 198 -25.22 -9.35 5.24
N GLY A 199 -24.14 -10.01 5.69
CA GLY A 199 -23.44 -9.64 6.92
C GLY A 199 -22.75 -8.29 6.83
N GLY A 200 -22.69 -7.56 7.95
CA GLY A 200 -22.01 -6.26 8.07
C GLY A 200 -20.67 -6.34 8.83
N GLY A 201 -20.09 -7.52 9.00
CA GLY A 201 -18.73 -7.70 9.54
C GLY A 201 -17.70 -7.12 8.57
N VAL A 202 -16.55 -6.65 9.12
CA VAL A 202 -15.50 -6.05 8.33
C VAL A 202 -14.21 -6.89 8.41
N GLY A 203 -13.45 -6.91 7.32
CA GLY A 203 -12.14 -7.52 7.23
C GLY A 203 -11.03 -6.67 7.85
N ASP A 204 -9.79 -7.10 7.68
CA ASP A 204 -8.60 -6.47 8.27
C ASP A 204 -8.42 -5.01 7.83
N GLU A 205 -8.86 -4.67 6.64
CA GLU A 205 -8.73 -3.33 6.08
C GLU A 205 -10.00 -2.46 6.23
N GLY A 206 -11.01 -2.96 6.94
CA GLY A 206 -12.23 -2.22 7.25
C GLY A 206 -13.33 -2.33 6.18
N GLY A 207 -13.10 -3.01 5.05
CA GLY A 207 -14.13 -3.35 4.06
C GLY A 207 -15.10 -4.40 4.58
N PHE A 208 -16.37 -4.38 4.13
CA PHE A 208 -17.34 -5.41 4.49
C PHE A 208 -16.96 -6.76 3.89
N ALA A 209 -17.29 -7.85 4.58
CA ALA A 209 -16.86 -9.19 4.22
C ALA A 209 -18.02 -10.22 4.16
N PRO A 210 -19.12 -9.94 3.44
CA PRO A 210 -20.18 -10.92 3.30
C PRO A 210 -19.81 -12.02 2.29
N ASN A 211 -20.54 -13.16 2.34
CA ASN A 211 -20.48 -14.17 1.30
C ASN A 211 -21.25 -13.72 0.04
N PHE A 212 -20.70 -14.02 -1.12
CA PHE A 212 -21.34 -13.77 -2.42
C PHE A 212 -21.38 -15.06 -3.25
N THR A 213 -22.13 -15.06 -4.36
CA THR A 213 -22.25 -16.23 -5.23
C THR A 213 -21.22 -16.25 -6.37
N THR A 214 -20.64 -15.10 -6.68
CA THR A 214 -19.59 -14.92 -7.71
C THR A 214 -18.67 -13.77 -7.32
N ASN A 215 -17.46 -13.73 -7.90
CA ASN A 215 -16.51 -12.63 -7.72
C ASN A 215 -16.96 -11.31 -8.40
N GLU A 216 -17.94 -11.36 -9.28
CA GLU A 216 -18.55 -10.18 -9.90
C GLU A 216 -19.63 -9.53 -9.01
N GLU A 217 -20.28 -10.30 -8.15
CA GLU A 217 -21.43 -9.82 -7.37
C GLU A 217 -21.09 -8.59 -6.47
N PRO A 218 -19.93 -8.51 -5.80
CA PRO A 218 -19.50 -7.32 -5.06
C PRO A 218 -19.60 -6.03 -5.87
N LEU A 219 -19.22 -6.05 -7.15
CA LEU A 219 -19.27 -4.86 -8.02
C LEU A 219 -20.70 -4.35 -8.24
N LYS A 220 -21.70 -5.23 -8.28
CA LYS A 220 -23.11 -4.83 -8.41
C LYS A 220 -23.58 -4.07 -7.17
N TYR A 221 -23.21 -4.54 -5.98
CA TYR A 221 -23.54 -3.86 -4.72
C TYR A 221 -22.82 -2.51 -4.59
N ILE A 222 -21.59 -2.39 -5.09
CA ILE A 222 -20.87 -1.12 -5.11
C ILE A 222 -21.54 -0.12 -6.06
N VAL A 223 -21.96 -0.56 -7.27
CA VAL A 223 -22.71 0.28 -8.21
C VAL A 223 -23.99 0.80 -7.54
N GLU A 224 -24.80 -0.11 -6.94
CA GLU A 224 -26.05 0.25 -6.26
C GLU A 224 -25.79 1.23 -5.10
N ALA A 225 -24.72 1.02 -4.32
CA ALA A 225 -24.37 1.90 -3.22
C ALA A 225 -23.97 3.30 -3.70
N CYS A 226 -23.18 3.40 -4.78
CA CYS A 226 -22.83 4.69 -5.38
C CYS A 226 -24.06 5.45 -5.86
N GLU A 227 -24.94 4.79 -6.61
CA GLU A 227 -26.16 5.39 -7.17
C GLU A 227 -27.13 5.84 -6.05
N LYS A 228 -27.34 4.99 -5.02
CA LYS A 228 -28.18 5.34 -3.85
C LYS A 228 -27.58 6.47 -3.01
N ALA A 229 -26.25 6.61 -2.99
CA ALA A 229 -25.57 7.73 -2.34
C ALA A 229 -25.59 9.02 -3.19
N GLY A 230 -26.03 8.95 -4.45
CA GLY A 230 -26.15 10.09 -5.35
C GLY A 230 -24.93 10.34 -6.22
N TYR A 231 -23.99 9.40 -6.30
CA TYR A 231 -22.77 9.47 -7.11
C TYR A 231 -22.88 8.58 -8.35
N LYS A 232 -22.25 9.02 -9.44
CA LYS A 232 -22.30 8.34 -10.74
C LYS A 232 -21.06 7.49 -10.95
N PRO A 233 -21.16 6.13 -10.99
CA PRO A 233 -20.09 5.26 -11.45
C PRO A 233 -19.64 5.63 -12.87
N GLY A 234 -18.33 5.68 -13.09
CA GLY A 234 -17.72 6.02 -14.37
C GLY A 234 -17.41 7.51 -14.59
N SER A 235 -17.91 8.40 -13.72
CA SER A 235 -17.59 9.83 -13.77
C SER A 235 -17.16 10.40 -12.43
N ASP A 236 -17.97 10.22 -11.39
CA ASP A 236 -17.66 10.69 -10.05
C ASP A 236 -16.74 9.69 -9.34
N ILE A 237 -17.08 8.40 -9.48
CA ILE A 237 -16.42 7.27 -8.85
C ILE A 237 -15.98 6.27 -9.93
N MET A 238 -14.70 5.91 -9.94
CA MET A 238 -14.17 4.74 -10.64
C MET A 238 -13.94 3.60 -9.64
N PHE A 239 -13.79 2.37 -10.15
CA PHE A 239 -13.52 1.20 -9.33
C PHE A 239 -12.09 0.72 -9.52
N ALA A 240 -11.53 0.13 -8.47
CA ALA A 240 -10.28 -0.60 -8.53
C ALA A 240 -10.46 -1.96 -7.87
N MET A 241 -9.66 -2.91 -8.30
CA MET A 241 -9.68 -4.29 -7.78
C MET A 241 -8.27 -4.76 -7.47
N ASP A 242 -8.16 -5.57 -6.44
CA ASP A 242 -6.99 -6.38 -6.15
C ASP A 242 -7.44 -7.82 -5.92
N PRO A 243 -7.30 -8.70 -6.91
CA PRO A 243 -7.60 -10.11 -6.75
C PRO A 243 -6.53 -10.86 -5.97
N ALA A 244 -5.29 -10.36 -5.86
CA ALA A 244 -4.13 -11.07 -5.34
C ALA A 244 -3.96 -12.45 -6.02
N SER A 245 -3.83 -12.45 -7.35
CA SER A 245 -4.00 -13.66 -8.17
C SER A 245 -2.99 -14.78 -7.88
N THR A 246 -1.86 -14.49 -7.22
CA THR A 246 -0.91 -15.50 -6.77
C THR A 246 -1.55 -16.47 -5.78
N GLU A 247 -2.49 -16.02 -4.92
CA GLU A 247 -3.13 -16.83 -3.89
C GLU A 247 -4.01 -17.97 -4.45
N PHE A 248 -4.56 -17.80 -5.64
CA PHE A 248 -5.36 -18.82 -6.30
C PHE A 248 -4.73 -19.37 -7.59
N TYR A 249 -3.44 -19.10 -7.82
CA TYR A 249 -2.68 -19.68 -8.93
C TYR A 249 -2.02 -20.99 -8.53
N ASN A 250 -2.33 -22.04 -9.28
CA ASN A 250 -1.70 -23.35 -9.12
C ASN A 250 -0.50 -23.49 -10.07
N ALA A 251 0.71 -23.37 -9.54
CA ALA A 251 1.94 -23.43 -10.31
C ALA A 251 2.20 -24.80 -10.98
N GLU A 252 1.65 -25.91 -10.45
CA GLU A 252 1.81 -27.24 -11.04
C GLU A 252 0.98 -27.40 -12.32
N THR A 253 -0.23 -26.81 -12.34
CA THR A 253 -1.16 -26.91 -13.49
C THR A 253 -1.09 -25.70 -14.41
N GLY A 254 -0.50 -24.59 -13.97
CA GLY A 254 -0.49 -23.32 -14.69
C GLY A 254 -1.88 -22.67 -14.79
N LYS A 255 -2.76 -22.90 -13.80
CA LYS A 255 -4.13 -22.44 -13.82
C LYS A 255 -4.50 -21.60 -12.60
N TYR A 256 -5.42 -20.68 -12.80
CA TYR A 256 -6.09 -19.90 -11.78
C TYR A 256 -7.34 -20.63 -11.30
N VAL A 257 -7.41 -20.97 -10.01
CA VAL A 257 -8.49 -21.76 -9.41
C VAL A 257 -9.43 -20.84 -8.64
N LEU A 258 -10.53 -20.43 -9.25
CA LEU A 258 -11.57 -19.64 -8.61
C LEU A 258 -12.50 -20.57 -7.84
N ALA A 259 -12.11 -20.90 -6.60
CA ALA A 259 -12.80 -21.90 -5.77
C ALA A 259 -14.24 -21.49 -5.44
N GLY A 260 -14.46 -20.18 -5.18
CA GLY A 260 -15.78 -19.62 -4.90
C GLY A 260 -16.76 -19.73 -6.08
N GLU A 261 -16.24 -19.79 -7.32
CA GLU A 261 -17.04 -19.97 -8.54
C GLU A 261 -16.99 -21.42 -9.09
N GLY A 262 -16.14 -22.29 -8.54
CA GLY A 262 -15.93 -23.64 -9.04
C GLY A 262 -15.34 -23.68 -10.45
N ARG A 263 -14.45 -22.74 -10.80
CA ARG A 263 -13.84 -22.57 -12.13
C ARG A 263 -12.33 -22.67 -12.07
N GLU A 264 -11.75 -23.20 -13.12
CA GLU A 264 -10.31 -23.15 -13.39
C GLU A 264 -10.07 -22.44 -14.71
N LEU A 265 -9.18 -21.45 -14.72
CA LEU A 265 -8.87 -20.64 -15.89
C LEU A 265 -7.38 -20.74 -16.23
N THR A 266 -7.06 -20.84 -17.51
CA THR A 266 -5.71 -20.59 -18.03
C THR A 266 -5.38 -19.11 -17.97
N SER A 267 -4.10 -18.73 -18.13
CA SER A 267 -3.70 -17.31 -18.18
C SER A 267 -4.46 -16.54 -19.28
N ALA A 268 -4.68 -17.13 -20.44
CA ALA A 268 -5.45 -16.50 -21.51
C ALA A 268 -6.92 -16.28 -21.15
N GLU A 269 -7.57 -17.27 -20.51
CA GLU A 269 -8.96 -17.15 -20.05
C GLU A 269 -9.08 -16.14 -18.90
N MET A 270 -8.04 -16.01 -18.05
CA MET A 270 -8.00 -14.99 -17.00
C MET A 270 -7.90 -13.56 -17.59
N VAL A 271 -7.11 -13.37 -18.65
CA VAL A 271 -7.06 -12.12 -19.41
C VAL A 271 -8.43 -11.77 -20.01
N ASP A 272 -9.12 -12.75 -20.61
CA ASP A 272 -10.48 -12.54 -21.15
C ASP A 272 -11.49 -12.21 -20.05
N TYR A 273 -11.35 -12.81 -18.86
CA TYR A 273 -12.16 -12.51 -17.69
C TYR A 273 -12.01 -11.05 -17.25
N TRP A 274 -10.77 -10.54 -17.15
CA TRP A 274 -10.50 -9.14 -16.82
C TRP A 274 -11.04 -8.19 -17.90
N GLU A 275 -10.85 -8.48 -19.17
CA GLU A 275 -11.38 -7.65 -20.25
C GLU A 275 -12.92 -7.52 -20.17
N ALA A 276 -13.61 -8.63 -19.90
CA ALA A 276 -15.06 -8.64 -19.76
C ALA A 276 -15.53 -7.77 -18.58
N LEU A 277 -14.85 -7.81 -17.43
CA LEU A 277 -15.18 -6.98 -16.28
C LEU A 277 -14.94 -5.48 -16.55
N VAL A 278 -13.81 -5.12 -17.15
CA VAL A 278 -13.48 -3.73 -17.51
C VAL A 278 -14.45 -3.16 -18.55
N GLN A 279 -14.97 -3.98 -19.45
CA GLN A 279 -16.01 -3.56 -20.40
C GLN A 279 -17.37 -3.32 -19.74
N LYS A 280 -17.66 -4.02 -18.64
CA LYS A 280 -18.98 -4.01 -17.98
C LYS A 280 -19.07 -3.00 -16.85
N TYR A 281 -17.99 -2.77 -16.13
CA TYR A 281 -17.92 -1.89 -14.96
C TYR A 281 -16.90 -0.78 -15.17
N PRO A 282 -17.00 0.36 -14.48
CA PRO A 282 -16.04 1.46 -14.58
C PRO A 282 -14.76 1.16 -13.78
N ILE A 283 -14.14 0.01 -14.05
CA ILE A 283 -12.88 -0.41 -13.45
C ILE A 283 -11.75 0.32 -14.17
N ILE A 284 -10.99 1.12 -13.41
CA ILE A 284 -9.86 1.90 -13.91
C ILE A 284 -8.51 1.31 -13.49
N SER A 285 -8.49 0.43 -12.48
CA SER A 285 -7.26 -0.14 -11.93
C SER A 285 -7.46 -1.60 -11.53
N ILE A 286 -6.52 -2.46 -11.92
CA ILE A 286 -6.43 -3.86 -11.49
C ILE A 286 -5.01 -4.06 -10.95
N GLU A 287 -4.91 -4.42 -9.67
CA GLU A 287 -3.67 -4.80 -8.99
C GLU A 287 -3.55 -6.32 -9.03
N ASP A 288 -2.35 -6.82 -9.29
CA ASP A 288 -2.01 -8.26 -9.34
C ASP A 288 -3.05 -9.14 -10.03
N GLY A 289 -3.49 -8.68 -11.22
CA GLY A 289 -4.46 -9.39 -12.05
C GLY A 289 -3.97 -10.73 -12.58
N MET A 290 -2.66 -11.01 -12.49
CA MET A 290 -1.98 -12.27 -12.80
C MET A 290 -1.02 -12.62 -11.66
N ALA A 291 -0.63 -13.89 -11.54
CA ALA A 291 0.33 -14.35 -10.54
C ALA A 291 1.72 -13.72 -10.73
N GLU A 292 2.48 -13.56 -9.63
CA GLU A 292 3.76 -12.83 -9.56
C GLU A 292 4.88 -13.36 -10.48
N GLU A 293 4.80 -14.62 -10.92
CA GLU A 293 5.75 -15.24 -11.85
C GLU A 293 5.14 -15.58 -13.23
N ASP A 294 3.85 -15.30 -13.45
CA ASP A 294 3.20 -15.46 -14.76
C ASP A 294 3.48 -14.25 -15.68
N TRP A 295 4.75 -14.03 -16.01
CA TRP A 295 5.21 -12.86 -16.81
C TRP A 295 4.58 -12.83 -18.20
N ASP A 296 4.34 -13.99 -18.83
CA ASP A 296 3.66 -14.09 -20.13
C ASP A 296 2.18 -13.68 -20.02
N GLY A 297 1.51 -14.12 -18.95
CA GLY A 297 0.15 -13.69 -18.62
C GLY A 297 0.08 -12.19 -18.34
N TRP A 298 1.02 -11.63 -17.57
CA TRP A 298 1.13 -10.20 -17.33
C TRP A 298 1.33 -9.40 -18.63
N LYS A 299 2.17 -9.89 -19.54
CA LYS A 299 2.37 -9.23 -20.83
C LYS A 299 1.09 -9.26 -21.66
N ALA A 300 0.41 -10.40 -21.72
CA ALA A 300 -0.85 -10.53 -22.44
C ALA A 300 -1.96 -9.63 -21.85
N LEU A 301 -2.06 -9.55 -20.53
CA LEU A 301 -3.00 -8.67 -19.85
C LEU A 301 -2.69 -7.19 -20.13
N THR A 302 -1.40 -6.82 -20.09
CA THR A 302 -0.96 -5.45 -20.37
C THR A 302 -1.33 -5.04 -21.79
N ASP A 303 -0.99 -5.85 -22.78
CA ASP A 303 -1.32 -5.59 -24.18
C ASP A 303 -2.83 -5.43 -24.43
N ARG A 304 -3.67 -6.12 -23.63
CA ARG A 304 -5.12 -6.10 -23.76
C ARG A 304 -5.79 -4.89 -23.09
N ILE A 305 -5.27 -4.41 -21.95
CA ILE A 305 -5.98 -3.49 -21.06
C ILE A 305 -5.29 -2.13 -20.90
N VAL A 306 -4.00 -1.98 -21.17
CA VAL A 306 -3.20 -0.78 -20.84
C VAL A 306 -3.80 0.53 -21.36
N ASP A 307 -4.52 0.52 -22.48
CA ASP A 307 -5.20 1.71 -23.03
C ASP A 307 -6.55 2.01 -22.34
N LYS A 308 -7.05 1.11 -21.49
CA LYS A 308 -8.36 1.22 -20.85
C LYS A 308 -8.25 1.42 -19.35
N GLY A 309 -7.15 0.95 -18.73
CA GLY A 309 -6.98 0.93 -17.30
C GLY A 309 -5.53 0.82 -16.85
N GLN A 310 -5.35 1.07 -15.58
CA GLN A 310 -4.10 0.89 -14.85
C GLN A 310 -3.93 -0.56 -14.44
N LEU A 311 -2.75 -1.10 -14.64
CA LEU A 311 -2.34 -2.42 -14.16
C LEU A 311 -1.21 -2.23 -13.15
N VAL A 312 -1.46 -2.61 -11.90
CA VAL A 312 -0.57 -2.37 -10.77
C VAL A 312 0.14 -3.67 -10.40
N GLY A 313 1.46 -3.63 -10.32
CA GLY A 313 2.23 -4.72 -9.72
C GLY A 313 2.48 -4.44 -8.24
N ASP A 314 1.93 -5.28 -7.36
CA ASP A 314 2.26 -5.40 -5.93
C ASP A 314 3.23 -6.57 -5.73
N ASP A 315 2.75 -7.81 -5.68
CA ASP A 315 3.59 -9.01 -5.56
C ASP A 315 4.53 -9.17 -6.76
N LEU A 316 4.09 -8.72 -7.94
CA LEU A 316 4.93 -8.69 -9.15
C LEU A 316 6.23 -7.93 -8.92
N PHE A 317 6.20 -6.79 -8.24
CA PHE A 317 7.34 -5.88 -8.10
C PHE A 317 7.92 -5.82 -6.68
N VAL A 318 7.11 -6.08 -5.66
CA VAL A 318 7.46 -6.00 -4.21
C VAL A 318 8.28 -4.76 -3.85
N THR A 319 7.95 -3.61 -4.45
CA THR A 319 8.69 -2.34 -4.30
C THR A 319 10.20 -2.46 -4.65
N ASN A 320 10.60 -3.53 -5.33
CA ASN A 320 12.01 -3.84 -5.62
C ASN A 320 12.42 -3.29 -6.99
N PRO A 321 13.42 -2.37 -7.07
CA PRO A 321 13.89 -1.80 -8.33
C PRO A 321 14.34 -2.84 -9.37
N LYS A 322 14.88 -3.98 -8.94
CA LYS A 322 15.33 -5.05 -9.88
C LYS A 322 14.13 -5.71 -10.57
N ARG A 323 13.07 -6.03 -9.79
CA ARG A 323 11.84 -6.61 -10.36
C ARG A 323 11.08 -5.61 -11.21
N LEU A 324 11.03 -4.34 -10.76
CA LEU A 324 10.44 -3.25 -11.54
C LEU A 324 11.16 -3.08 -12.88
N ALA A 325 12.50 -3.07 -12.90
CA ALA A 325 13.28 -2.97 -14.13
C ALA A 325 12.96 -4.12 -15.11
N LYS A 326 12.82 -5.36 -14.60
CA LYS A 326 12.39 -6.51 -15.40
C LYS A 326 10.99 -6.30 -16.01
N GLY A 327 10.03 -5.82 -15.22
CA GLY A 327 8.67 -5.54 -15.71
C GLY A 327 8.65 -4.45 -16.78
N ILE A 328 9.43 -3.38 -16.60
CA ILE A 328 9.58 -2.31 -17.60
C ILE A 328 10.18 -2.87 -18.90
N GLU A 329 11.24 -3.68 -18.81
CA GLU A 329 11.88 -4.31 -19.98
C GLU A 329 10.92 -5.22 -20.75
N LEU A 330 10.12 -6.00 -20.03
CA LEU A 330 9.14 -6.92 -20.63
C LEU A 330 7.85 -6.21 -21.09
N GLY A 331 7.63 -4.96 -20.69
CA GLY A 331 6.41 -4.21 -20.96
C GLY A 331 5.20 -4.79 -20.22
N CYS A 332 5.39 -5.17 -18.94
CA CYS A 332 4.37 -5.71 -18.07
C CYS A 332 3.90 -4.67 -17.06
N ALA A 333 2.59 -4.51 -16.87
CA ALA A 333 1.97 -3.48 -16.02
C ALA A 333 2.22 -2.04 -16.53
N ASN A 334 1.70 -1.03 -15.83
CA ASN A 334 1.95 0.39 -16.06
C ASN A 334 1.88 1.21 -14.76
N ALA A 335 1.85 0.52 -13.61
CA ALA A 335 1.90 1.14 -12.29
C ALA A 335 2.55 0.18 -11.28
N ILE A 336 3.06 0.75 -10.19
CA ILE A 336 3.64 0.01 -9.05
C ILE A 336 2.92 0.38 -7.77
N LEU A 337 2.62 -0.64 -6.94
CA LEU A 337 2.27 -0.44 -5.55
C LEU A 337 3.57 -0.29 -4.73
N VAL A 338 3.63 0.73 -3.89
CA VAL A 338 4.82 1.06 -3.09
C VAL A 338 4.50 0.80 -1.62
N LYS A 339 5.05 -0.29 -1.09
CA LYS A 339 4.98 -0.69 0.32
C LYS A 339 6.39 -0.58 0.91
N VAL A 340 6.64 0.43 1.72
CA VAL A 340 8.00 0.74 2.22
C VAL A 340 8.67 -0.43 2.95
N ASN A 341 7.88 -1.31 3.60
CA ASN A 341 8.42 -2.46 4.31
C ASN A 341 8.74 -3.66 3.41
N GLN A 342 8.22 -3.72 2.17
CA GLN A 342 8.59 -4.77 1.21
C GLN A 342 10.06 -4.67 0.77
N ILE A 343 10.61 -3.46 0.78
CA ILE A 343 12.02 -3.20 0.44
C ILE A 343 12.86 -2.87 1.68
N GLY A 344 12.33 -2.16 2.67
CA GLY A 344 12.90 -2.03 4.02
C GLY A 344 13.76 -0.80 4.28
N SER A 345 13.86 0.18 3.37
CA SER A 345 14.43 1.51 3.63
C SER A 345 13.70 2.60 2.85
N LEU A 346 13.73 3.82 3.37
CA LEU A 346 13.15 4.98 2.69
C LEU A 346 13.86 5.27 1.38
N THR A 347 15.19 5.19 1.36
CA THR A 347 16.00 5.43 0.15
C THR A 347 15.63 4.49 -0.98
N GLU A 348 15.56 3.17 -0.74
CA GLU A 348 15.21 2.19 -1.77
C GLU A 348 13.76 2.35 -2.25
N ALA A 349 12.83 2.68 -1.34
CA ALA A 349 11.44 2.95 -1.71
C ALA A 349 11.33 4.18 -2.64
N LEU A 350 12.05 5.25 -2.34
CA LEU A 350 12.11 6.45 -3.19
C LEU A 350 12.79 6.17 -4.54
N GLU A 351 13.79 5.29 -4.59
CA GLU A 351 14.42 4.84 -5.84
C GLU A 351 13.45 4.06 -6.73
N ALA A 352 12.65 3.18 -6.15
CA ALA A 352 11.59 2.48 -6.89
C ALA A 352 10.56 3.46 -7.48
N VAL A 353 10.12 4.46 -6.68
CA VAL A 353 9.22 5.53 -7.15
C VAL A 353 9.84 6.32 -8.30
N GLN A 354 11.11 6.70 -8.17
CA GLN A 354 11.81 7.46 -9.20
C GLN A 354 11.92 6.66 -10.51
N MET A 355 12.33 5.39 -10.42
CA MET A 355 12.43 4.49 -11.57
C MET A 355 11.08 4.32 -12.27
N ALA A 356 10.01 4.06 -11.51
CA ALA A 356 8.65 3.92 -12.05
C ALA A 356 8.22 5.17 -12.84
N LYS A 357 8.37 6.35 -12.25
CA LYS A 357 8.00 7.62 -12.90
C LYS A 357 8.82 7.90 -14.16
N GLN A 358 10.12 7.60 -14.16
CA GLN A 358 10.97 7.76 -15.34
C GLN A 358 10.55 6.84 -16.49
N ALA A 359 9.96 5.69 -16.18
CA ALA A 359 9.40 4.76 -17.15
C ALA A 359 7.95 5.08 -17.57
N GLY A 360 7.34 6.13 -17.00
CA GLY A 360 5.94 6.49 -17.26
C GLY A 360 4.93 5.66 -16.47
N TYR A 361 5.37 4.88 -15.48
CA TYR A 361 4.49 4.15 -14.58
C TYR A 361 3.92 5.07 -13.51
N ALA A 362 2.66 4.87 -13.13
CA ALA A 362 2.09 5.49 -11.94
C ALA A 362 2.58 4.81 -10.67
N CYS A 363 2.55 5.55 -9.55
CA CYS A 363 2.91 5.04 -8.24
C CYS A 363 1.71 5.15 -7.31
N ILE A 364 1.49 4.13 -6.48
CA ILE A 364 0.46 4.11 -5.45
C ILE A 364 1.16 3.87 -4.11
N MET A 365 1.11 4.84 -3.18
CA MET A 365 1.57 4.59 -1.82
C MET A 365 0.57 3.69 -1.11
N SER A 366 1.06 2.63 -0.46
CA SER A 366 0.20 1.60 0.12
C SER A 366 0.52 1.28 1.56
N HIS A 367 -0.53 0.97 2.30
CA HIS A 367 -0.50 0.34 3.61
C HIS A 367 -0.19 -1.16 3.51
N ARG A 368 -0.23 -1.84 4.65
CA ARG A 368 -0.28 -3.31 4.75
C ARG A 368 -1.55 -3.74 5.50
N SER A 369 -1.85 -5.05 5.47
CA SER A 369 -2.98 -5.62 6.22
C SER A 369 -2.83 -5.44 7.74
N GLY A 370 -1.64 -5.59 8.30
CA GLY A 370 -1.29 -5.21 9.66
C GLY A 370 -0.70 -3.82 9.73
N GLU A 371 -1.46 -2.85 10.21
CA GLU A 371 -1.09 -1.45 10.33
C GLU A 371 -0.99 -0.98 11.77
N THR A 372 -0.45 0.20 11.96
CA THR A 372 -0.43 0.95 13.22
C THR A 372 -1.09 2.31 13.03
N GLU A 373 -1.07 3.17 14.05
CA GLU A 373 -1.47 4.57 13.92
C GLU A 373 -0.46 5.45 13.16
N ASP A 374 0.69 4.91 12.77
CA ASP A 374 1.70 5.64 11.97
C ASP A 374 1.11 6.14 10.64
N VAL A 375 1.42 7.39 10.29
CA VAL A 375 0.85 8.07 9.12
C VAL A 375 1.86 8.36 8.02
N THR A 376 3.07 7.84 8.12
CA THR A 376 4.20 8.13 7.21
C THR A 376 3.81 7.99 5.73
N ILE A 377 3.04 6.96 5.36
CA ILE A 377 2.66 6.74 3.96
C ILE A 377 1.77 7.87 3.40
N ALA A 378 1.01 8.57 4.24
CA ALA A 378 0.24 9.75 3.82
C ALA A 378 1.17 10.91 3.44
N ASP A 379 2.18 11.17 4.28
CA ASP A 379 3.22 12.16 3.98
C ASP A 379 4.03 11.77 2.73
N LEU A 380 4.42 10.50 2.59
CA LEU A 380 5.16 10.02 1.42
C LEU A 380 4.35 10.09 0.12
N ALA A 381 3.02 9.88 0.16
CA ALA A 381 2.17 10.02 -1.01
C ALA A 381 2.21 11.47 -1.55
N VAL A 382 2.19 12.46 -0.67
CA VAL A 382 2.31 13.88 -1.05
C VAL A 382 3.76 14.24 -1.38
N ALA A 383 4.74 13.79 -0.59
CA ALA A 383 6.17 14.05 -0.81
C ALA A 383 6.61 13.63 -2.22
N THR A 384 6.17 12.47 -2.65
CA THR A 384 6.52 11.93 -3.97
C THR A 384 5.58 12.40 -5.08
N ASN A 385 4.51 13.15 -4.79
CA ASN A 385 3.43 13.40 -5.74
C ASN A 385 3.00 12.09 -6.44
N ALA A 386 2.75 11.04 -5.66
CA ALA A 386 2.38 9.73 -6.19
C ALA A 386 1.06 9.77 -6.95
N GLY A 387 0.16 10.67 -6.55
CA GLY A 387 -1.15 10.85 -7.16
C GLY A 387 -2.21 9.87 -6.68
N GLN A 388 -1.80 8.75 -6.05
CA GLN A 388 -2.69 7.71 -5.54
C GLN A 388 -2.22 7.17 -4.19
N ILE A 389 -3.16 6.76 -3.34
CA ILE A 389 -2.90 6.08 -2.06
C ILE A 389 -3.90 4.95 -1.84
N LYS A 390 -3.41 3.77 -1.45
CA LYS A 390 -4.20 2.60 -1.06
C LYS A 390 -4.01 2.38 0.43
N THR A 391 -5.03 2.68 1.26
CA THR A 391 -4.91 2.56 2.71
C THR A 391 -6.22 2.15 3.40
N GLY A 392 -6.96 1.24 2.75
CA GLY A 392 -8.14 0.56 3.30
C GLY A 392 -9.43 1.39 3.23
N ALA A 393 -10.44 0.97 3.96
CA ALA A 393 -11.76 1.61 4.04
C ALA A 393 -11.71 2.87 4.92
N PRO A 394 -12.75 3.75 4.85
CA PRO A 394 -12.93 4.85 5.80
C PRO A 394 -13.46 4.34 7.16
N CYS A 395 -12.84 3.29 7.66
CA CYS A 395 -13.19 2.56 8.89
C CYS A 395 -11.92 1.97 9.49
N ARG A 396 -11.88 1.76 10.82
CA ARG A 396 -10.73 1.38 11.64
C ARG A 396 -9.70 2.51 11.77
N SER A 397 -9.25 2.76 13.00
CA SER A 397 -8.38 3.92 13.33
C SER A 397 -7.04 3.88 12.61
N ASP A 398 -6.49 2.68 12.41
CA ASP A 398 -5.25 2.42 11.70
C ASP A 398 -5.30 2.86 10.22
N ARG A 399 -6.48 2.83 9.60
CA ARG A 399 -6.72 3.31 8.23
C ARG A 399 -7.07 4.80 8.22
N VAL A 400 -8.04 5.19 9.04
CA VAL A 400 -8.54 6.57 9.13
C VAL A 400 -7.44 7.56 9.55
N ALA A 401 -6.45 7.13 10.33
CA ALA A 401 -5.31 7.96 10.70
C ALA A 401 -4.58 8.56 9.47
N LYS A 402 -4.37 7.76 8.41
CA LYS A 402 -3.73 8.18 7.16
C LYS A 402 -4.60 9.19 6.40
N TYR A 403 -5.90 8.95 6.32
CA TYR A 403 -6.85 9.90 5.69
C TYR A 403 -6.92 11.22 6.47
N ASN A 404 -6.96 11.16 7.79
CA ASN A 404 -6.93 12.36 8.63
C ASN A 404 -5.63 13.15 8.47
N GLN A 405 -4.49 12.46 8.26
CA GLN A 405 -3.21 13.12 7.98
C GLN A 405 -3.27 13.86 6.63
N LEU A 406 -3.86 13.27 5.60
CA LEU A 406 -4.04 13.93 4.30
C LEU A 406 -4.93 15.16 4.40
N LEU A 407 -5.98 15.15 5.24
CA LEU A 407 -6.78 16.36 5.52
C LEU A 407 -5.94 17.47 6.15
N ARG A 408 -5.07 17.14 7.12
CA ARG A 408 -4.15 18.13 7.73
C ARG A 408 -3.15 18.68 6.70
N ILE A 409 -2.64 17.83 5.82
CA ILE A 409 -1.74 18.25 4.74
C ILE A 409 -2.48 19.15 3.74
N GLU A 410 -3.73 18.83 3.37
CA GLU A 410 -4.57 19.69 2.52
C GLU A 410 -4.76 21.09 3.15
N GLU A 411 -5.05 21.15 4.44
CA GLU A 411 -5.17 22.42 5.18
C GLU A 411 -3.84 23.21 5.18
N GLN A 412 -2.71 22.54 5.41
CA GLN A 412 -1.38 23.18 5.40
C GLN A 412 -0.98 23.70 4.00
N LEU A 413 -1.37 23.01 2.95
CA LEU A 413 -1.09 23.42 1.56
C LEU A 413 -1.99 24.58 1.11
N GLY A 414 -3.20 24.69 1.65
CA GLY A 414 -4.17 25.71 1.25
C GLY A 414 -4.36 25.74 -0.27
N ASP A 415 -4.33 26.94 -0.86
CA ASP A 415 -4.53 27.15 -2.31
C ASP A 415 -3.45 26.51 -3.19
N SER A 416 -2.30 26.11 -2.64
CA SER A 416 -1.24 25.42 -3.39
C SER A 416 -1.49 23.91 -3.55
N GLY A 417 -2.37 23.34 -2.73
CA GLY A 417 -2.73 21.93 -2.78
C GLY A 417 -3.49 21.59 -4.07
N GLN A 418 -3.17 20.46 -4.67
CA GLN A 418 -3.81 19.96 -5.87
C GLN A 418 -4.33 18.55 -5.64
N TYR A 419 -5.64 18.37 -5.68
CA TYR A 419 -6.20 17.02 -5.66
C TYR A 419 -5.98 16.34 -7.01
N ALA A 420 -5.42 15.12 -7.00
CA ALA A 420 -5.04 14.42 -8.21
C ALA A 420 -6.23 14.03 -9.09
N GLY A 421 -7.29 13.44 -8.51
CA GLY A 421 -8.48 13.01 -9.26
C GLY A 421 -8.11 12.14 -10.46
N MET A 422 -8.74 12.39 -11.60
CA MET A 422 -8.43 11.68 -12.85
C MET A 422 -6.99 11.92 -13.38
N LYS A 423 -6.30 12.98 -12.95
CA LYS A 423 -4.92 13.25 -13.37
C LYS A 423 -3.92 12.24 -12.79
N ALA A 424 -4.33 11.50 -11.75
CA ALA A 424 -3.52 10.42 -11.20
C ALA A 424 -3.22 9.30 -12.21
N PHE A 425 -4.06 9.16 -13.23
CA PHE A 425 -3.98 8.10 -14.26
C PHE A 425 -3.30 8.58 -15.55
N TYR A 426 -2.16 9.26 -15.42
CA TYR A 426 -1.37 9.74 -16.57
C TYR A 426 -0.71 8.60 -17.37
N ASN A 427 -0.65 7.42 -16.80
CA ASN A 427 -0.11 6.17 -17.38
C ASN A 427 -1.10 5.45 -18.31
N ILE A 428 -2.33 5.93 -18.42
CA ILE A 428 -3.33 5.39 -19.33
C ILE A 428 -3.39 6.27 -20.58
N ASN A 429 -3.14 5.69 -21.75
CA ASN A 429 -3.30 6.38 -23.03
C ASN A 429 -4.80 6.53 -23.34
N ARG A 430 -5.33 7.74 -23.17
CA ARG A 430 -6.73 8.08 -23.52
C ARG A 430 -6.80 8.97 -24.73
#